data_f76d6bd0406135646aaa0ab6e624c2f0
#
_entry.id   f76d6bd0406135646aaa0ab6e624c2f0
#
_cell.length_a   1.000
_cell.length_b   1.000
_cell.length_c   1.000
_cell.angle_alpha   90.00
_cell.angle_beta   90.00
_cell.angle_gamma   90.00
#
_symmetry.space_group_name_H-M   'P 1'
#
loop_
_entity.id
_entity.type
_entity.pdbx_description
1 polymer ?
#
loop_
_entity_poly.entity_id
_entity_poly.type
_entity_poly.pdbx_seq_one_letter_code
_entity_poly.pdbx_strand_id
1 'polypeptide(L)'
;MTLKGKQNHYNVKFLKGYGHSISVKDSKIILKDCHDLFTPPKIESWHIKNMPYEKIVLQGKDYISTEASSLLSENNRNVILLDIHGKPITFLNLVRESFVTTKYRIVQYDTFRDESKRKYLARRIIKAKIESQINLLESCGQNHLRESEK
;
A
#
# COMPACT_ATOMS: atom_id res chain seq x y z
N MET A 1 0.80 -12.99 -14.64
CA MET A 1 2.12 -12.88 -13.98
C MET A 1 1.95 -13.37 -12.55
N THR A 2 2.48 -14.54 -12.22
CA THR A 2 2.45 -15.08 -10.86
C THR A 2 3.50 -14.36 -10.02
N LEU A 3 3.06 -13.75 -8.91
CA LEU A 3 3.90 -13.02 -7.95
C LEU A 3 4.74 -13.97 -7.06
N LYS A 4 4.97 -15.19 -7.53
CA LYS A 4 5.77 -16.20 -6.85
C LYS A 4 7.23 -15.72 -6.77
N GLY A 5 7.65 -15.32 -5.57
CA GLY A 5 9.03 -14.88 -5.28
C GLY A 5 9.18 -13.43 -4.77
N LYS A 6 8.14 -12.60 -4.77
CA LYS A 6 8.21 -11.29 -4.10
C LYS A 6 7.78 -11.42 -2.64
N GLN A 7 8.70 -11.17 -1.72
CA GLN A 7 8.42 -11.17 -0.28
C GLN A 7 7.38 -10.12 0.16
N ASN A 8 7.10 -9.13 -0.68
CA ASN A 8 6.09 -8.11 -0.45
C ASN A 8 5.20 -7.93 -1.67
N HIS A 9 3.95 -8.32 -1.54
CA HIS A 9 2.94 -8.31 -2.60
C HIS A 9 2.63 -6.89 -3.16
N TYR A 10 2.90 -5.83 -2.37
CA TYR A 10 2.52 -4.46 -2.71
C TYR A 10 3.62 -3.45 -2.41
N ASN A 11 4.88 -3.88 -2.32
CA ASN A 11 5.98 -3.02 -1.89
C ASN A 11 5.67 -2.30 -0.56
N VAL A 12 5.03 -3.02 0.37
CA VAL A 12 4.61 -2.50 1.68
C VAL A 12 5.48 -3.11 2.77
N LYS A 13 6.07 -2.26 3.62
CA LYS A 13 6.74 -2.68 4.84
C LYS A 13 5.80 -2.51 6.02
N PHE A 14 5.56 -3.59 6.75
CA PHE A 14 4.83 -3.55 8.00
C PHE A 14 5.81 -3.58 9.17
N LEU A 15 5.65 -2.62 10.08
CA LEU A 15 6.31 -2.55 11.38
C LEU A 15 5.21 -2.63 12.43
N LYS A 16 5.09 -3.78 13.09
CA LYS A 16 3.98 -4.07 14.03
C LYS A 16 4.52 -4.43 15.40
N GLY A 17 4.12 -3.67 16.41
CA GLY A 17 4.49 -3.92 17.80
C GLY A 17 4.90 -2.67 18.54
N TYR A 18 6.05 -2.71 19.18
CA TYR A 18 6.55 -1.62 20.01
C TYR A 18 8.03 -1.34 19.72
N GLY A 19 8.39 -0.06 19.72
CA GLY A 19 9.79 0.36 19.63
C GLY A 19 10.37 0.35 18.22
N HIS A 20 9.54 0.20 17.19
CA HIS A 20 9.99 0.43 15.83
C HIS A 20 10.29 1.91 15.62
N SER A 21 11.24 2.19 14.77
CA SER A 21 11.55 3.59 14.45
C SER A 21 11.93 3.78 13.00
N ILE A 22 11.56 4.96 12.49
CA ILE A 22 11.98 5.44 11.18
C ILE A 22 12.74 6.75 11.41
N SER A 23 13.98 6.78 10.99
CA SER A 23 14.85 7.94 11.13
C SER A 23 15.71 8.15 9.89
N VAL A 24 16.42 9.28 9.82
CA VAL A 24 17.40 9.56 8.77
C VAL A 24 18.79 9.58 9.39
N LYS A 25 19.74 8.97 8.73
CA LYS A 25 21.17 9.06 9.04
C LYS A 25 21.97 9.00 7.74
N ASP A 26 22.89 9.92 7.55
CA ASP A 26 23.76 10.00 6.37
C ASP A 26 22.95 9.97 5.05
N SER A 27 21.86 10.75 4.99
CA SER A 27 20.93 10.82 3.86
C SER A 27 20.27 9.48 3.49
N LYS A 28 20.24 8.53 4.41
CA LYS A 28 19.57 7.24 4.26
C LYS A 28 18.42 7.11 5.25
N ILE A 29 17.34 6.49 4.80
CA ILE A 29 16.24 6.08 5.69
C ILE A 29 16.72 4.85 6.46
N ILE A 30 16.63 4.92 7.78
CA ILE A 30 16.90 3.82 8.70
C ILE A 30 15.57 3.31 9.23
N LEU A 31 15.26 2.06 8.94
CA LEU A 31 14.11 1.34 9.49
C LEU A 31 14.61 0.40 10.58
N LYS A 32 14.19 0.65 11.82
CA LYS A 32 14.46 -0.22 12.95
C LYS A 32 13.22 -1.04 13.24
N ASP A 33 13.34 -2.35 13.10
CA ASP A 33 12.26 -3.32 13.28
C ASP A 33 12.52 -4.13 14.57
N CYS A 34 11.70 -3.94 15.58
CA CYS A 34 11.82 -4.59 16.88
C CYS A 34 10.75 -5.68 16.98
N HIS A 35 11.10 -6.93 16.70
CA HIS A 35 10.14 -8.05 16.80
C HIS A 35 9.88 -8.47 18.23
N ASP A 36 10.92 -8.46 19.08
CA ASP A 36 10.88 -8.92 20.46
C ASP A 36 11.78 -8.09 21.36
N LEU A 37 11.44 -8.05 22.66
CA LEU A 37 12.25 -7.38 23.67
C LEU A 37 13.63 -8.04 23.89
N PHE A 38 13.76 -9.32 23.53
CA PHE A 38 14.97 -10.11 23.77
C PHE A 38 15.84 -10.29 22.53
N THR A 39 15.32 -10.00 21.34
CA THR A 39 16.08 -10.08 20.10
C THR A 39 16.60 -8.70 19.67
N PRO A 40 17.85 -8.61 19.20
CA PRO A 40 18.36 -7.35 18.70
C PRO A 40 17.49 -6.87 17.52
N PRO A 41 17.21 -5.56 17.46
CA PRO A 41 16.37 -5.00 16.39
C PRO A 41 17.01 -5.20 15.02
N LYS A 42 16.21 -5.59 14.05
CA LYS A 42 16.64 -5.64 12.66
C LYS A 42 16.70 -4.21 12.10
N ILE A 43 17.87 -3.81 11.63
CA ILE A 43 18.08 -2.48 11.07
C ILE A 43 18.26 -2.60 9.55
N GLU A 44 17.41 -1.89 8.82
CA GLU A 44 17.52 -1.74 7.38
C GLU A 44 17.88 -0.30 7.05
N SER A 45 18.84 -0.10 6.15
CA SER A 45 19.29 1.23 5.72
C SER A 45 19.15 1.36 4.21
N TRP A 46 18.41 2.37 3.75
CA TRP A 46 18.12 2.56 2.35
C TRP A 46 18.32 3.99 1.88
N HIS A 47 19.01 4.19 0.78
CA HIS A 47 18.85 5.42 0.02
C HIS A 47 17.40 5.50 -0.47
N ILE A 48 16.78 6.67 -0.35
CA ILE A 48 15.36 6.86 -0.67
C ILE A 48 14.99 6.39 -2.09
N LYS A 49 15.90 6.61 -3.07
CA LYS A 49 15.68 6.19 -4.46
C LYS A 49 15.69 4.67 -4.65
N ASN A 50 16.46 3.96 -3.82
CA ASN A 50 16.66 2.51 -3.91
C ASN A 50 15.80 1.73 -2.91
N MET A 51 14.99 2.43 -2.13
CA MET A 51 14.12 1.80 -1.14
C MET A 51 13.02 0.99 -1.84
N PRO A 52 12.89 -0.33 -1.54
CA PRO A 52 11.93 -1.20 -2.23
C PRO A 52 10.49 -0.98 -1.80
N TYR A 53 10.26 -0.19 -0.74
CA TYR A 53 8.94 0.03 -0.16
C TYR A 53 8.33 1.32 -0.66
N GLU A 54 7.12 1.25 -1.22
CA GLU A 54 6.31 2.41 -1.58
C GLU A 54 5.45 2.89 -0.41
N LYS A 55 5.12 1.96 0.48
CA LYS A 55 4.30 2.22 1.66
C LYS A 55 4.94 1.61 2.89
N ILE A 56 4.90 2.33 4.00
CA ILE A 56 5.32 1.85 5.32
C ILE A 56 4.11 1.95 6.24
N VAL A 57 3.80 0.87 6.91
CA VAL A 57 2.72 0.80 7.90
C VAL A 57 3.35 0.64 9.27
N LEU A 58 3.08 1.60 10.15
CA LEU A 58 3.46 1.57 11.56
C LEU A 58 2.21 1.22 12.38
N GLN A 59 2.26 0.14 13.13
CA GLN A 59 1.16 -0.29 13.98
C GLN A 59 1.64 -0.50 15.41
N GLY A 60 1.25 0.39 16.29
CA GLY A 60 1.58 0.32 17.71
C GLY A 60 2.13 1.62 18.27
N LYS A 61 3.09 1.50 19.20
CA LYS A 61 3.78 2.65 19.80
C LYS A 61 5.17 2.81 19.20
N ASP A 62 5.22 3.51 18.11
CA ASP A 62 6.39 3.66 17.26
C ASP A 62 6.80 5.12 17.12
N TYR A 63 7.97 5.32 16.53
CA TYR A 63 8.55 6.65 16.34
C TYR A 63 8.92 6.87 14.88
N ILE A 64 8.60 8.06 14.37
CA ILE A 64 9.09 8.56 13.10
C ILE A 64 9.68 9.95 13.29
N SER A 65 10.88 10.20 12.80
CA SER A 65 11.46 11.53 12.82
C SER A 65 10.81 12.44 11.77
N THR A 66 10.73 13.73 12.07
CA THR A 66 10.20 14.73 11.13
C THR A 66 10.98 14.78 9.83
N GLU A 67 12.31 14.61 9.91
CA GLU A 67 13.18 14.53 8.74
C GLU A 67 12.87 13.31 7.87
N ALA A 68 12.65 12.14 8.50
CA ALA A 68 12.25 10.93 7.77
C ALA A 68 10.87 11.10 7.12
N SER A 69 9.93 11.72 7.82
CA SER A 69 8.60 12.02 7.29
C SER A 69 8.66 12.94 6.07
N SER A 70 9.47 14.00 6.13
CA SER A 70 9.68 14.93 5.01
C SER A 70 10.29 14.21 3.81
N LEU A 71 11.40 13.50 4.03
CA LEU A 71 12.14 12.81 2.97
C LEU A 71 11.28 11.72 2.28
N LEU A 72 10.49 10.96 3.05
CA LEU A 72 9.58 9.96 2.51
C LEU A 72 8.46 10.63 1.68
N SER A 73 7.86 11.68 2.21
CA SER A 73 6.78 12.39 1.53
C SER A 73 7.24 13.05 0.23
N GLU A 74 8.41 13.68 0.21
CA GLU A 74 8.99 14.31 -1.00
C GLU A 74 9.25 13.31 -2.13
N ASN A 75 9.45 12.04 -1.78
CA ASN A 75 9.70 10.96 -2.73
C ASN A 75 8.47 10.05 -2.95
N ASN A 76 7.26 10.53 -2.66
CA ASN A 76 5.99 9.81 -2.83
C ASN A 76 5.97 8.44 -2.10
N ARG A 77 6.64 8.37 -0.95
CA ARG A 77 6.59 7.19 -0.07
C ARG A 77 5.59 7.45 1.04
N ASN A 78 4.55 6.66 1.08
CA ASN A 78 3.44 6.85 2.00
C ASN A 78 3.71 6.18 3.35
N VAL A 79 3.38 6.85 4.45
CA VAL A 79 3.41 6.27 5.78
C VAL A 79 2.01 6.25 6.36
N ILE A 80 1.57 5.09 6.82
CA ILE A 80 0.27 4.86 7.42
C ILE A 80 0.49 4.53 8.89
N LEU A 81 -0.13 5.30 9.78
CA LEU A 81 -0.10 5.05 11.21
C LEU A 81 -1.40 4.36 11.63
N LEU A 82 -1.26 3.22 12.27
CA LEU A 82 -2.35 2.45 12.84
C LEU A 82 -2.22 2.41 14.36
N ASP A 83 -3.34 2.30 15.05
CA ASP A 83 -3.35 1.99 16.48
C ASP A 83 -2.95 0.53 16.72
N ILE A 84 -2.89 0.14 18.00
CA ILE A 84 -2.56 -1.24 18.42
C ILE A 84 -3.57 -2.28 17.90
N HIS A 85 -4.79 -1.87 17.60
CA HIS A 85 -5.87 -2.71 17.07
C HIS A 85 -5.91 -2.74 15.54
N GLY A 86 -5.00 -2.01 14.87
CA GLY A 86 -4.98 -1.92 13.41
C GLY A 86 -5.93 -0.88 12.81
N LYS A 87 -6.54 -0.02 13.66
CA LYS A 87 -7.40 1.05 13.19
C LYS A 87 -6.56 2.22 12.67
N PRO A 88 -6.85 2.78 11.49
CA PRO A 88 -6.11 3.92 10.94
C PRO A 88 -6.21 5.15 11.85
N ILE A 89 -5.05 5.73 12.19
CA ILE A 89 -4.93 6.99 12.94
C ILE A 89 -4.70 8.13 11.95
N THR A 90 -3.69 8.01 11.10
CA THR A 90 -3.35 9.04 10.14
C THR A 90 -2.54 8.49 8.96
N PHE A 91 -2.49 9.31 7.93
CA PHE A 91 -1.78 9.03 6.69
C PHE A 91 -0.86 10.21 6.40
N LEU A 92 0.45 9.96 6.42
CA LEU A 92 1.46 10.96 6.12
C LEU A 92 1.75 10.93 4.63
N ASN A 93 1.40 12.03 3.96
CA ASN A 93 1.63 12.21 2.54
C ASN A 93 1.98 13.67 2.23
N LEU A 94 2.48 13.93 1.04
CA LEU A 94 2.84 15.27 0.62
C LEU A 94 1.59 16.14 0.47
N VAL A 95 1.59 17.32 1.08
CA VAL A 95 0.49 18.29 0.96
C VAL A 95 0.27 18.69 -0.50
N ARG A 96 1.31 18.65 -1.34
CA ARG A 96 1.24 18.99 -2.77
C ARG A 96 0.28 18.10 -3.56
N GLU A 97 0.10 16.83 -3.19
CA GLU A 97 -0.85 15.95 -3.87
C GLU A 97 -2.32 16.36 -3.66
N SER A 98 -2.62 17.14 -2.64
CA SER A 98 -3.98 17.64 -2.39
C SER A 98 -4.50 18.50 -3.53
N PHE A 99 -3.65 19.28 -4.20
CA PHE A 99 -4.05 20.13 -5.33
C PHE A 99 -4.34 19.31 -6.59
N VAL A 100 -3.52 18.29 -6.86
CA VAL A 100 -3.75 17.37 -7.99
C VAL A 100 -5.03 16.57 -7.76
N THR A 101 -5.25 16.12 -6.53
CA THR A 101 -6.45 15.39 -6.12
C THR A 101 -7.72 16.22 -6.34
N THR A 102 -7.70 17.51 -6.06
CA THR A 102 -8.85 18.40 -6.27
C THR A 102 -9.21 18.50 -7.75
N LYS A 103 -8.23 18.66 -8.64
CA LYS A 103 -8.45 18.69 -10.09
C LYS A 103 -9.09 17.38 -10.60
N TYR A 104 -8.56 16.23 -10.15
CA TYR A 104 -9.15 14.94 -10.52
C TYR A 104 -10.56 14.77 -10.00
N ARG A 105 -10.85 15.21 -8.76
CA ARG A 105 -12.21 15.17 -8.22
C ARG A 105 -13.18 16.01 -9.02
N ILE A 106 -12.79 17.20 -9.44
CA ILE A 106 -13.63 18.08 -10.30
C ILE A 106 -13.95 17.34 -11.61
N VAL A 107 -12.93 16.78 -12.27
CA VAL A 107 -13.13 16.02 -13.52
C VAL A 107 -14.02 14.80 -13.30
N GLN A 108 -13.89 14.11 -12.17
CA GLN A 108 -14.78 13.02 -11.78
C GLN A 108 -16.22 13.49 -11.62
N TYR A 109 -16.46 14.58 -10.90
CA TYR A 109 -17.80 15.15 -10.74
C TYR A 109 -18.43 15.53 -12.08
N ASP A 110 -17.69 16.17 -12.97
CA ASP A 110 -18.17 16.55 -14.29
C ASP A 110 -18.49 15.30 -15.14
N THR A 111 -17.66 14.27 -15.05
CA THR A 111 -17.91 12.99 -15.74
C THR A 111 -19.18 12.32 -15.23
N PHE A 112 -19.43 12.33 -13.91
CA PHE A 112 -20.62 11.72 -13.31
C PHE A 112 -21.90 12.55 -13.48
N ARG A 113 -21.80 13.84 -13.77
CA ARG A 113 -22.95 14.67 -14.17
C ARG A 113 -23.48 14.30 -15.55
N ASP A 114 -22.60 13.89 -16.46
CA ASP A 114 -22.99 13.44 -17.80
C ASP A 114 -23.56 12.02 -17.72
N GLU A 115 -24.85 11.89 -18.02
CA GLU A 115 -25.57 10.61 -17.92
C GLU A 115 -24.99 9.56 -18.89
N SER A 116 -24.60 9.97 -20.08
CA SER A 116 -24.03 9.07 -21.09
C SER A 116 -22.68 8.49 -20.64
N LYS A 117 -21.80 9.34 -20.12
CA LYS A 117 -20.50 8.92 -19.58
C LYS A 117 -20.68 8.03 -18.35
N ARG A 118 -21.59 8.37 -17.45
CA ARG A 118 -21.90 7.57 -16.27
C ARG A 118 -22.40 6.18 -16.66
N LYS A 119 -23.35 6.07 -17.59
CA LYS A 119 -23.86 4.79 -18.10
C LYS A 119 -22.75 3.97 -18.79
N TYR A 120 -21.90 4.62 -19.57
CA TYR A 120 -20.76 3.96 -20.20
C TYR A 120 -19.80 3.36 -19.18
N LEU A 121 -19.40 4.13 -18.16
CA LEU A 121 -18.52 3.66 -17.10
C LEU A 121 -19.15 2.52 -16.31
N ALA A 122 -20.42 2.63 -15.93
CA ALA A 122 -21.14 1.59 -15.22
C ALA A 122 -21.17 0.27 -16.01
N ARG A 123 -21.47 0.33 -17.32
CA ARG A 123 -21.44 -0.85 -18.18
C ARG A 123 -20.06 -1.50 -18.24
N ARG A 124 -18.98 -0.72 -18.32
CA ARG A 124 -17.61 -1.24 -18.33
C ARG A 124 -17.24 -1.94 -17.03
N ILE A 125 -17.61 -1.36 -15.88
CA ILE A 125 -17.38 -1.95 -14.56
C ILE A 125 -18.13 -3.27 -14.41
N ILE A 126 -19.42 -3.28 -14.77
CA ILE A 126 -20.26 -4.50 -14.72
C ILE A 126 -19.67 -5.59 -15.62
N LYS A 127 -19.29 -5.23 -16.85
CA LYS A 127 -18.69 -6.18 -17.79
C LYS A 127 -17.39 -6.78 -17.23
N ALA A 128 -16.48 -5.96 -16.75
CA ALA A 128 -15.23 -6.43 -16.15
C ALA A 128 -15.46 -7.33 -14.92
N LYS A 129 -16.48 -7.01 -14.10
CA LYS A 129 -16.87 -7.85 -12.96
C LYS A 129 -17.38 -9.22 -13.41
N ILE A 130 -18.25 -9.26 -14.40
CA ILE A 130 -18.79 -10.51 -14.94
C ILE A 130 -17.69 -11.36 -15.55
N GLU A 131 -16.82 -10.77 -16.38
CA GLU A 131 -15.66 -11.46 -16.96
C GLU A 131 -14.73 -12.03 -15.89
N SER A 132 -14.45 -11.26 -14.83
CA SER A 132 -13.65 -11.74 -13.70
C SER A 132 -14.31 -12.91 -12.95
N GLN A 133 -15.62 -12.89 -12.79
CA GLN A 133 -16.37 -13.98 -12.15
C GLN A 133 -16.39 -15.24 -13.01
N ILE A 134 -16.54 -15.10 -14.32
CA ILE A 134 -16.49 -16.24 -15.27
C ILE A 134 -15.10 -16.87 -15.20
N ASN A 135 -14.04 -16.08 -15.31
CA ASN A 135 -12.67 -16.58 -15.23
C ASN A 135 -12.38 -17.32 -13.91
N LEU A 136 -12.94 -16.81 -12.80
CA LEU A 136 -12.83 -17.49 -11.51
C LEU A 136 -13.54 -18.84 -11.51
N LEU A 137 -14.76 -18.90 -12.00
CA LEU A 137 -15.54 -20.14 -12.08
C LEU A 137 -14.85 -21.18 -13.00
N GLU A 138 -14.34 -20.76 -14.14
CA GLU A 138 -13.58 -21.61 -15.04
C GLU A 138 -12.31 -22.16 -14.37
N SER A 139 -11.58 -21.34 -13.63
CA SER A 139 -10.38 -21.76 -12.89
C SER A 139 -10.72 -22.76 -11.77
N CYS A 140 -11.82 -22.55 -11.06
CA CYS A 140 -12.30 -23.49 -10.02
C CYS A 140 -12.80 -24.80 -10.63
N GLY A 141 -13.52 -24.75 -11.75
CA GLY A 141 -13.98 -25.95 -12.45
C GLY A 141 -12.85 -26.83 -12.98
N GLN A 142 -11.79 -26.23 -13.53
CA GLN A 142 -10.61 -26.97 -13.98
C GLN A 142 -9.83 -27.63 -12.84
N ASN A 143 -9.81 -27.03 -11.65
CA ASN A 143 -9.16 -27.65 -10.49
C ASN A 143 -9.93 -28.86 -9.98
N HIS A 144 -11.26 -28.84 -9.98
CA HIS A 144 -12.09 -29.96 -9.57
C HIS A 144 -11.96 -31.18 -10.51
N LEU A 145 -11.81 -30.94 -11.81
CA LEU A 145 -11.60 -32.05 -12.78
C LEU A 145 -10.24 -32.71 -12.60
N ARG A 146 -9.20 -31.97 -12.25
CA ARG A 146 -7.86 -32.52 -11.99
C ARG A 146 -7.73 -33.31 -10.69
N GLU A 147 -8.58 -33.04 -9.71
CA GLU A 147 -8.63 -33.78 -8.44
C GLU A 147 -9.45 -35.08 -8.55
N SER A 148 -10.42 -35.16 -9.47
CA SER A 148 -11.21 -36.34 -9.70
C SER A 148 -10.53 -37.40 -10.60
N GLU A 149 -9.39 -37.08 -11.23
CA GLU A 149 -8.58 -38.00 -12.07
C GLU A 149 -7.40 -38.62 -11.31
N LYS A 150 -7.27 -38.39 -10.01
CA LYS A 150 -6.29 -39.02 -9.12
C LYS A 150 -6.93 -40.02 -8.18
#